data_cb3fb9442148677c373a32d5ae97e164
#
_entry.id   cb3fb9442148677c373a32d5ae97e164
#
_cell.length_a   1.000
_cell.length_b   1.000
_cell.length_c   1.000
_cell.angle_alpha   90.00
_cell.angle_beta   90.00
_cell.angle_gamma   90.00
#
_symmetry.space_group_name_H-M   'P 1'
#
loop_
_entity.id
_entity.type
_entity.pdbx_description
1 polymer ?
#
loop_
_entity_poly.entity_id
_entity_poly.type
_entity_poly.pdbx_seq_one_letter_code
_entity_poly.pdbx_strand_id
1 'polypeptide(L)'
;QEFKDIQNANGSTINLRIGETVRRIDLLYGLLVASANDAASVIASDVSDGDLTAFVARMNQRAKELGCTSTSFTCVHGLYDYGNVSSAHDLALIAKACAENETYMQVANTLSYTLPATNLHQNERTITSTNLMLNPEYPYYRDYIRGMKTGFTTLAGRCYVTFAQKDGHTYGLVVLGSDLDNIYREASEILDWAFASFSDRELVDTETPLTTAPLKKCRSYEEVELYAAAPVSGYGHADDKVTFTYDLQENISATVKDGAVLGTATVYLDGYEVGTVDLVTHQEYVSDFRTDLQSTLLLMAALI
;
A
#
# COMPACT_ATOMS: atom_id res chain seq x y z
N GLN A 1 28.25 28.59 -2.90
CA GLN A 1 29.05 27.39 -3.14
C GLN A 1 28.12 26.28 -3.66
N GLU A 2 27.01 25.97 -3.02
CA GLU A 2 26.04 24.89 -3.36
C GLU A 2 25.64 24.87 -4.84
N PHE A 3 25.25 26.02 -5.42
CA PHE A 3 24.90 26.09 -6.85
C PHE A 3 26.07 25.79 -7.78
N LYS A 4 27.31 26.12 -7.37
CA LYS A 4 28.50 25.76 -8.14
C LYS A 4 28.78 24.25 -8.08
N ASP A 5 28.56 23.65 -6.92
CA ASP A 5 28.76 22.21 -6.74
C ASP A 5 27.72 21.41 -7.55
N ILE A 6 26.45 21.84 -7.58
CA ILE A 6 25.40 21.30 -8.44
C ILE A 6 25.78 21.40 -9.93
N GLN A 7 26.26 22.56 -10.38
CA GLN A 7 26.71 22.76 -11.76
C GLN A 7 27.92 21.87 -12.12
N ASN A 8 28.91 21.80 -11.22
CA ASN A 8 30.09 20.96 -11.41
C ASN A 8 29.74 19.46 -11.49
N ALA A 9 28.71 19.01 -10.76
CA ALA A 9 28.20 17.67 -10.81
C ALA A 9 27.25 17.41 -12.00
N ASN A 10 27.03 18.39 -12.87
CA ASN A 10 26.06 18.35 -13.97
C ASN A 10 24.65 17.99 -13.50
N GLY A 11 24.26 18.49 -12.32
CA GLY A 11 22.93 18.29 -11.73
C GLY A 11 21.82 18.98 -12.51
N SER A 12 20.63 18.39 -12.50
CA SER A 12 19.43 19.00 -13.09
C SER A 12 19.08 20.30 -12.36
N THR A 13 18.68 21.36 -13.08
CA THR A 13 18.34 22.66 -12.51
C THR A 13 17.17 23.29 -13.23
N ILE A 14 16.47 24.21 -12.56
CA ILE A 14 15.57 25.19 -13.19
C ILE A 14 16.26 26.54 -13.37
N ASN A 15 17.59 26.58 -13.32
CA ASN A 15 18.45 27.76 -13.52
C ASN A 15 18.16 28.89 -12.54
N LEU A 16 17.98 28.59 -11.25
CA LEU A 16 17.82 29.61 -10.20
C LEU A 16 19.07 30.49 -10.07
N ARG A 17 18.86 31.77 -9.74
CA ARG A 17 19.92 32.75 -9.58
C ARG A 17 19.95 33.29 -8.15
N ILE A 18 21.13 33.65 -7.67
CA ILE A 18 21.28 34.29 -6.36
C ILE A 18 20.51 35.61 -6.37
N GLY A 19 19.63 35.81 -5.39
CA GLY A 19 18.74 37.01 -5.29
C GLY A 19 17.47 36.88 -6.13
N GLU A 20 17.18 35.74 -6.72
CA GLU A 20 15.91 35.47 -7.39
C GLU A 20 14.79 35.25 -6.35
N THR A 21 13.65 35.87 -6.57
CA THR A 21 12.43 35.66 -5.78
C THR A 21 11.50 34.69 -6.49
N VAL A 22 11.27 33.52 -5.88
CA VAL A 22 10.45 32.44 -6.45
C VAL A 22 9.42 32.00 -5.42
N ARG A 23 8.21 31.65 -5.85
CA ARG A 23 7.19 31.10 -4.95
C ARG A 23 7.58 29.69 -4.50
N ARG A 24 7.29 29.33 -3.25
CA ARG A 24 7.56 27.99 -2.73
C ARG A 24 6.94 26.88 -3.57
N ILE A 25 5.72 27.10 -4.08
CA ILE A 25 5.06 26.11 -4.95
C ILE A 25 5.81 25.92 -6.28
N ASP A 26 6.38 26.97 -6.86
CA ASP A 26 7.16 26.86 -8.10
C ASP A 26 8.46 26.08 -7.88
N LEU A 27 9.09 26.24 -6.70
CA LEU A 27 10.24 25.43 -6.30
C LEU A 27 9.86 23.93 -6.16
N LEU A 28 8.66 23.65 -5.61
CA LEU A 28 8.18 22.27 -5.48
C LEU A 28 7.93 21.64 -6.86
N TYR A 29 7.36 22.38 -7.82
CA TYR A 29 7.27 21.95 -9.21
C TYR A 29 8.66 21.74 -9.82
N GLY A 30 9.60 22.65 -9.61
CA GLY A 30 10.99 22.49 -10.04
C GLY A 30 11.62 21.20 -9.52
N LEU A 31 11.46 20.91 -8.23
CA LEU A 31 11.98 19.72 -7.57
C LEU A 31 11.37 18.44 -8.10
N LEU A 32 10.05 18.34 -8.18
CA LEU A 32 9.39 17.08 -8.48
C LEU A 32 9.23 16.82 -9.99
N VAL A 33 8.96 17.85 -10.78
CA VAL A 33 8.76 17.73 -12.24
C VAL A 33 10.10 17.68 -12.97
N ALA A 34 10.97 18.69 -12.77
CA ALA A 34 12.26 18.77 -13.46
C ALA A 34 13.40 18.07 -12.70
N SER A 35 13.14 17.51 -11.52
CA SER A 35 14.20 16.94 -10.67
C SER A 35 15.31 17.93 -10.31
N ALA A 36 14.96 19.20 -10.11
CA ALA A 36 15.90 20.32 -9.97
C ALA A 36 16.62 20.31 -8.62
N ASN A 37 17.92 20.13 -8.64
CA ASN A 37 18.77 20.10 -7.45
C ASN A 37 18.89 21.49 -6.79
N ASP A 38 18.92 22.56 -7.59
CA ASP A 38 18.90 23.93 -7.11
C ASP A 38 17.60 24.26 -6.36
N ALA A 39 16.46 23.79 -6.84
CA ALA A 39 15.19 23.94 -6.14
C ALA A 39 15.18 23.17 -4.81
N ALA A 40 15.75 21.95 -4.77
CA ALA A 40 15.88 21.16 -3.55
C ALA A 40 16.70 21.92 -2.49
N SER A 41 17.85 22.46 -2.88
CA SER A 41 18.73 23.22 -1.96
C SER A 41 18.06 24.50 -1.44
N VAL A 42 17.30 25.21 -2.30
CA VAL A 42 16.58 26.43 -1.87
C VAL A 42 15.45 26.09 -0.90
N ILE A 43 14.66 25.04 -1.17
CA ILE A 43 13.60 24.59 -0.26
C ILE A 43 14.20 24.21 1.10
N ALA A 44 15.26 23.39 1.10
CA ALA A 44 15.91 22.96 2.32
C ALA A 44 16.48 24.16 3.12
N SER A 45 17.11 25.10 2.44
CA SER A 45 17.64 26.34 3.03
C SER A 45 16.53 27.20 3.64
N ASP A 46 15.42 27.40 2.94
CA ASP A 46 14.27 28.20 3.41
C ASP A 46 13.62 27.58 4.66
N VAL A 47 13.51 26.25 4.71
CA VAL A 47 12.85 25.53 5.82
C VAL A 47 13.76 25.38 7.06
N SER A 48 15.09 25.53 6.89
CA SER A 48 16.09 25.34 7.94
C SER A 48 16.91 26.59 8.25
N ASP A 49 16.40 27.79 7.91
CA ASP A 49 17.08 29.06 8.14
C ASP A 49 18.53 29.08 7.62
N GLY A 50 18.79 28.43 6.48
CA GLY A 50 20.08 28.33 5.80
C GLY A 50 20.95 27.14 6.23
N ASP A 51 20.54 26.35 7.23
CA ASP A 51 21.31 25.20 7.71
C ASP A 51 20.90 23.89 7.00
N LEU A 52 21.54 23.59 5.88
CA LEU A 52 21.31 22.35 5.13
C LEU A 52 21.64 21.09 5.94
N THR A 53 22.61 21.18 6.87
CA THR A 53 22.96 20.04 7.74
C THR A 53 21.82 19.71 8.68
N ALA A 54 21.21 20.73 9.27
CA ALA A 54 20.00 20.56 10.11
C ALA A 54 18.84 19.97 9.29
N PHE A 55 18.67 20.37 8.02
CA PHE A 55 17.64 19.78 7.15
C PHE A 55 17.90 18.29 6.88
N VAL A 56 19.14 17.91 6.54
CA VAL A 56 19.54 16.49 6.33
C VAL A 56 19.31 15.68 7.62
N ALA A 57 19.62 16.24 8.78
CA ALA A 57 19.34 15.58 10.06
C ALA A 57 17.83 15.31 10.24
N ARG A 58 16.96 16.26 9.86
CA ARG A 58 15.49 16.09 9.87
C ARG A 58 15.03 15.03 8.87
N MET A 59 15.62 14.97 7.66
CA MET A 59 15.32 13.90 6.69
C MET A 59 15.63 12.51 7.27
N ASN A 60 16.80 12.34 7.89
CA ASN A 60 17.19 11.09 8.53
C ASN A 60 16.30 10.73 9.72
N GLN A 61 15.91 11.74 10.54
CA GLN A 61 14.97 11.53 11.62
C GLN A 61 13.61 11.05 11.10
N ARG A 62 13.09 11.72 10.04
CA ARG A 62 11.81 11.32 9.44
C ARG A 62 11.86 9.91 8.83
N ALA A 63 12.95 9.52 8.18
CA ALA A 63 13.13 8.16 7.68
C ALA A 63 13.03 7.13 8.82
N LYS A 64 13.68 7.38 9.95
CA LYS A 64 13.59 6.49 11.14
C LYS A 64 12.14 6.40 11.68
N GLU A 65 11.42 7.52 11.76
CA GLU A 65 10.02 7.56 12.21
C GLU A 65 9.10 6.75 11.30
N LEU A 66 9.42 6.67 10.00
CA LEU A 66 8.70 5.86 9.02
C LEU A 66 9.08 4.35 9.08
N GLY A 67 10.05 3.97 9.91
CA GLY A 67 10.51 2.59 10.05
C GLY A 67 11.64 2.20 9.09
N CYS A 68 12.27 3.17 8.41
CA CYS A 68 13.41 2.90 7.53
C CYS A 68 14.63 2.44 8.34
N THR A 69 15.23 1.32 7.96
CA THR A 69 16.38 0.72 8.65
C THR A 69 17.67 0.72 7.85
N SER A 70 17.58 0.98 6.54
CA SER A 70 18.68 0.92 5.58
C SER A 70 18.88 2.24 4.82
N THR A 71 18.31 3.35 5.34
CA THR A 71 18.36 4.65 4.71
C THR A 71 19.24 5.61 5.49
N SER A 72 20.14 6.30 4.78
CA SER A 72 20.92 7.43 5.26
C SER A 72 20.99 8.49 4.19
N PHE A 73 20.58 9.71 4.53
CA PHE A 73 20.70 10.88 3.68
C PHE A 73 21.91 11.72 4.11
N THR A 74 22.69 12.17 3.13
CA THR A 74 23.86 13.04 3.34
C THR A 74 23.73 14.38 2.62
N CYS A 75 22.76 14.49 1.69
CA CYS A 75 22.46 15.70 0.96
C CYS A 75 20.96 15.86 0.71
N VAL A 76 20.55 17.07 0.32
CA VAL A 76 19.13 17.43 0.13
C VAL A 76 18.64 17.19 -1.30
N HIS A 77 19.51 16.91 -2.26
CA HIS A 77 19.22 16.92 -3.69
C HIS A 77 19.46 15.57 -4.38
N GLY A 78 20.09 14.59 -3.71
CA GLY A 78 20.31 13.25 -4.26
C GLY A 78 21.43 13.12 -5.27
N LEU A 79 22.29 14.13 -5.46
CA LEU A 79 23.55 13.94 -6.17
C LEU A 79 24.43 12.97 -5.40
N TYR A 80 25.35 12.30 -6.12
CA TYR A 80 26.16 11.27 -5.52
C TYR A 80 26.95 11.75 -4.32
N ASP A 81 26.76 11.05 -3.22
CA ASP A 81 27.57 11.11 -2.02
C ASP A 81 27.66 9.68 -1.45
N TYR A 82 28.83 9.28 -0.99
CA TYR A 82 29.11 7.90 -0.55
C TYR A 82 28.17 7.41 0.58
N GLY A 83 27.73 8.30 1.45
CA GLY A 83 26.81 7.97 2.56
C GLY A 83 25.33 8.08 2.22
N ASN A 84 24.97 8.51 0.99
CA ASN A 84 23.56 8.68 0.58
C ASN A 84 23.03 7.35 0.03
N VAL A 85 22.43 6.55 0.91
CA VAL A 85 22.00 5.18 0.62
C VAL A 85 20.56 4.93 1.06
N SER A 86 19.88 3.99 0.38
CA SER A 86 18.55 3.51 0.76
C SER A 86 18.32 2.09 0.25
N SER A 87 17.16 1.51 0.55
CA SER A 87 16.67 0.24 0.02
C SER A 87 15.31 0.40 -0.65
N ALA A 88 14.91 -0.58 -1.47
CA ALA A 88 13.58 -0.57 -2.10
C ALA A 88 12.46 -0.58 -1.06
N HIS A 89 12.62 -1.34 0.03
CA HIS A 89 11.67 -1.37 1.14
C HIS A 89 11.53 0.02 1.80
N ASP A 90 12.64 0.66 2.16
CA ASP A 90 12.61 1.96 2.83
C ASP A 90 12.03 3.06 1.92
N LEU A 91 12.38 3.03 0.62
CA LEU A 91 11.80 3.95 -0.36
C LEU A 91 10.28 3.73 -0.53
N ALA A 92 9.79 2.50 -0.41
CA ALA A 92 8.35 2.23 -0.41
C ALA A 92 7.66 2.85 0.81
N LEU A 93 8.27 2.79 2.01
CA LEU A 93 7.76 3.45 3.21
C LEU A 93 7.71 4.97 3.06
N ILE A 94 8.78 5.57 2.53
CA ILE A 94 8.85 7.01 2.25
C ILE A 94 7.82 7.41 1.20
N ALA A 95 7.71 6.64 0.12
CA ALA A 95 6.74 6.88 -0.94
C ALA A 95 5.30 6.83 -0.43
N LYS A 96 4.96 5.85 0.42
CA LYS A 96 3.65 5.75 1.06
C LYS A 96 3.33 7.02 1.86
N ALA A 97 4.26 7.51 2.68
CA ALA A 97 4.08 8.74 3.43
C ALA A 97 3.93 9.98 2.53
N CYS A 98 4.63 10.03 1.39
CA CYS A 98 4.47 11.10 0.40
C CYS A 98 3.10 11.05 -0.29
N ALA A 99 2.58 9.85 -0.56
CA ALA A 99 1.29 9.65 -1.23
C ALA A 99 0.10 10.13 -0.39
N GLU A 100 0.24 10.21 0.93
CA GLU A 100 -0.77 10.77 1.84
C GLU A 100 -0.89 12.31 1.73
N ASN A 101 0.05 12.97 1.03
CA ASN A 101 0.05 14.41 0.85
C ASN A 101 -0.50 14.79 -0.53
N GLU A 102 -1.71 15.37 -0.56
CA GLU A 102 -2.40 15.76 -1.79
C GLU A 102 -1.59 16.75 -2.66
N THR A 103 -0.95 17.75 -2.04
CA THR A 103 -0.12 18.71 -2.77
C THR A 103 1.08 18.03 -3.43
N TYR A 104 1.74 17.12 -2.71
CA TYR A 104 2.83 16.33 -3.28
C TYR A 104 2.35 15.53 -4.50
N MET A 105 1.24 14.80 -4.37
CA MET A 105 0.70 13.98 -5.46
C MET A 105 0.24 14.82 -6.64
N GLN A 106 -0.38 15.96 -6.42
CA GLN A 106 -0.76 16.89 -7.48
C GLN A 106 0.46 17.32 -8.30
N VAL A 107 1.54 17.74 -7.62
CA VAL A 107 2.77 18.21 -8.28
C VAL A 107 3.49 17.05 -8.97
N ALA A 108 3.62 15.90 -8.32
CA ALA A 108 4.29 14.71 -8.85
C ALA A 108 3.59 14.11 -10.09
N ASN A 109 2.27 14.31 -10.24
CA ASN A 109 1.48 13.90 -11.41
C ASN A 109 1.52 14.90 -12.56
N THR A 110 2.24 16.02 -12.43
CA THR A 110 2.26 17.06 -13.46
C THR A 110 3.25 16.72 -14.57
N LEU A 111 2.78 16.59 -15.79
CA LEU A 111 3.62 16.33 -16.96
C LEU A 111 4.45 17.55 -17.36
N SER A 112 3.85 18.75 -17.33
CA SER A 112 4.51 19.99 -17.71
C SER A 112 4.02 21.15 -16.84
N TYR A 113 4.92 22.04 -16.47
CA TYR A 113 4.61 23.20 -15.65
C TYR A 113 5.35 24.44 -16.16
N THR A 114 4.68 25.58 -16.22
CA THR A 114 5.27 26.83 -16.63
C THR A 114 5.56 27.68 -15.39
N LEU A 115 6.84 27.82 -15.06
CA LEU A 115 7.35 28.74 -14.04
C LEU A 115 7.14 30.18 -14.51
N PRO A 116 6.51 31.04 -13.74
CA PRO A 116 6.31 32.44 -14.13
C PRO A 116 7.63 33.21 -14.19
N ALA A 117 7.61 34.36 -14.84
CA ALA A 117 8.70 35.32 -14.80
C ALA A 117 8.99 35.77 -13.36
N THR A 118 10.25 36.09 -13.08
CA THR A 118 10.73 36.52 -11.78
C THR A 118 11.50 37.85 -11.90
N ASN A 119 11.97 38.37 -10.77
CA ASN A 119 12.83 39.56 -10.76
C ASN A 119 14.15 39.40 -11.55
N LEU A 120 14.62 38.15 -11.76
CA LEU A 120 15.86 37.86 -12.49
C LEU A 120 15.69 37.07 -13.77
N HIS A 121 14.50 36.49 -14.02
CA HIS A 121 14.11 35.87 -15.26
C HIS A 121 12.89 36.58 -15.83
N GLN A 122 13.10 37.34 -16.91
CA GLN A 122 12.04 38.14 -17.54
C GLN A 122 11.00 37.30 -18.28
N ASN A 123 11.39 36.09 -18.70
CA ASN A 123 10.52 35.16 -19.43
C ASN A 123 10.10 33.99 -18.54
N GLU A 124 8.95 33.43 -18.84
CA GLU A 124 8.48 32.16 -18.29
C GLU A 124 9.42 31.00 -18.70
N ARG A 125 9.48 29.97 -17.88
CA ARG A 125 10.30 28.77 -18.11
C ARG A 125 9.40 27.54 -18.03
N THR A 126 9.17 26.84 -19.12
CA THR A 126 8.44 25.57 -19.09
C THR A 126 9.37 24.43 -18.74
N ILE A 127 8.99 23.64 -17.75
CA ILE A 127 9.65 22.41 -17.32
C ILE A 127 8.76 21.21 -17.61
N THR A 128 9.38 20.07 -17.92
CA THR A 128 8.70 18.82 -18.24
C THR A 128 9.12 17.73 -17.29
N SER A 129 8.21 16.83 -16.97
CA SER A 129 8.45 15.72 -16.05
C SER A 129 9.54 14.80 -16.55
N THR A 130 10.43 14.39 -15.64
CA THR A 130 11.39 13.32 -15.89
C THR A 130 10.74 11.93 -15.85
N ASN A 131 9.50 11.83 -15.38
CA ASN A 131 8.72 10.60 -15.39
C ASN A 131 8.01 10.43 -16.75
N LEU A 132 8.64 9.70 -17.66
CA LEU A 132 8.13 9.49 -19.01
C LEU A 132 6.83 8.68 -19.05
N MET A 133 6.52 7.88 -18.02
CA MET A 133 5.26 7.13 -17.97
C MET A 133 4.02 8.02 -17.76
N LEU A 134 4.20 9.31 -17.46
CA LEU A 134 3.12 10.30 -17.45
C LEU A 134 2.82 10.87 -18.85
N ASN A 135 3.71 10.66 -19.83
CA ASN A 135 3.54 11.21 -21.17
C ASN A 135 2.75 10.25 -22.07
N PRO A 136 1.54 10.61 -22.53
CA PRO A 136 0.72 9.75 -23.41
C PRO A 136 1.37 9.35 -24.72
N GLU A 137 2.38 10.08 -25.19
CA GLU A 137 3.12 9.77 -26.41
C GLU A 137 4.25 8.77 -26.19
N TYR A 138 4.54 8.40 -24.93
CA TYR A 138 5.61 7.48 -24.62
C TYR A 138 5.14 6.01 -24.68
N PRO A 139 5.95 5.08 -25.25
CA PRO A 139 5.52 3.69 -25.47
C PRO A 139 5.08 2.94 -24.21
N TYR A 140 5.63 3.30 -23.06
CA TYR A 140 5.30 2.67 -21.77
C TYR A 140 4.33 3.50 -20.93
N TYR A 141 3.67 4.50 -21.50
CA TYR A 141 2.59 5.23 -20.84
C TYR A 141 1.51 4.28 -20.34
N ARG A 142 1.01 4.55 -19.12
CA ARG A 142 -0.17 3.91 -18.56
C ARG A 142 -1.01 4.97 -17.85
N ASP A 143 -2.29 5.02 -18.16
CA ASP A 143 -3.24 5.98 -17.59
C ASP A 143 -3.50 5.79 -16.10
N TYR A 144 -3.14 4.63 -15.55
CA TYR A 144 -3.21 4.30 -14.14
C TYR A 144 -2.00 4.78 -13.33
N ILE A 145 -0.94 5.31 -13.93
CA ILE A 145 0.24 5.83 -13.20
C ILE A 145 -0.10 7.09 -12.42
N ARG A 146 0.42 7.16 -11.19
CA ARG A 146 0.24 8.28 -10.25
C ARG A 146 1.60 8.72 -9.68
N GLY A 147 2.28 9.66 -10.40
CA GLY A 147 3.58 10.17 -9.98
C GLY A 147 4.63 9.07 -10.00
N MET A 148 5.67 9.05 -9.27
CA MET A 148 6.18 9.97 -8.26
C MET A 148 7.51 10.57 -8.70
N LYS A 149 8.63 9.78 -8.58
CA LYS A 149 9.97 10.34 -8.77
C LYS A 149 10.91 9.37 -9.47
N THR A 150 11.67 9.92 -10.40
CA THR A 150 12.82 9.26 -11.05
C THR A 150 14.12 9.71 -10.41
N GLY A 151 15.16 8.91 -10.50
CA GLY A 151 16.52 9.25 -10.08
C GLY A 151 17.57 8.63 -10.98
N PHE A 152 18.72 9.30 -11.09
CA PHE A 152 19.87 8.78 -11.79
C PHE A 152 21.17 9.34 -11.24
N THR A 153 22.10 8.45 -10.95
CA THR A 153 23.54 8.75 -10.88
C THR A 153 24.28 7.61 -11.56
N THR A 154 25.53 7.85 -11.99
CA THR A 154 26.33 6.81 -12.67
C THR A 154 26.47 5.53 -11.85
N LEU A 155 26.53 5.63 -10.53
CA LEU A 155 26.70 4.47 -9.65
C LEU A 155 25.37 3.84 -9.23
N ALA A 156 24.30 4.62 -9.04
CA ALA A 156 23.00 4.10 -8.68
C ALA A 156 22.25 3.49 -9.87
N GLY A 157 22.62 3.82 -11.10
CA GLY A 157 21.79 3.50 -12.26
C GLY A 157 20.52 4.32 -12.31
N ARG A 158 19.54 3.87 -13.08
CA ARG A 158 18.20 4.46 -13.14
C ARG A 158 17.35 3.91 -11.97
N CYS A 159 16.71 4.81 -11.28
CA CYS A 159 15.80 4.49 -10.17
C CYS A 159 14.43 5.12 -10.44
N TYR A 160 13.38 4.41 -10.06
CA TYR A 160 12.00 4.86 -10.25
C TYR A 160 11.12 4.45 -9.09
N VAL A 161 10.37 5.38 -8.57
CA VAL A 161 9.32 5.15 -7.58
C VAL A 161 8.02 5.69 -8.15
N THR A 162 6.97 4.88 -8.14
CA THR A 162 5.64 5.26 -8.64
C THR A 162 4.54 4.60 -7.84
N PHE A 163 3.35 5.20 -7.90
CA PHE A 163 2.09 4.53 -7.60
C PHE A 163 1.31 4.30 -8.90
N ALA A 164 0.49 3.27 -8.86
CA ALA A 164 -0.43 2.91 -9.93
C ALA A 164 -1.81 2.67 -9.31
N GLN A 165 -2.85 3.31 -9.84
CA GLN A 165 -4.20 3.18 -9.32
C GLN A 165 -5.17 2.83 -10.43
N LYS A 166 -5.88 1.71 -10.27
CA LYS A 166 -6.86 1.20 -11.21
C LYS A 166 -7.94 0.41 -10.46
N ASP A 167 -9.20 0.57 -10.85
CA ASP A 167 -10.35 -0.20 -10.34
C ASP A 167 -10.46 -0.22 -8.80
N GLY A 168 -10.09 0.90 -8.14
CA GLY A 168 -10.12 1.04 -6.68
C GLY A 168 -8.88 0.53 -5.95
N HIS A 169 -7.98 -0.18 -6.63
CA HIS A 169 -6.74 -0.74 -6.05
C HIS A 169 -5.54 0.13 -6.36
N THR A 170 -4.58 0.17 -5.43
CA THR A 170 -3.36 0.97 -5.55
C THR A 170 -2.14 0.11 -5.28
N TYR A 171 -1.20 0.10 -6.23
CA TYR A 171 0.11 -0.50 -6.06
C TYR A 171 1.20 0.57 -5.95
N GLY A 172 2.18 0.35 -5.09
CA GLY A 172 3.45 1.07 -5.08
C GLY A 172 4.54 0.23 -5.72
N LEU A 173 5.36 0.84 -6.57
CA LEU A 173 6.50 0.17 -7.21
C LEU A 173 7.77 0.97 -6.98
N VAL A 174 8.84 0.26 -6.60
CA VAL A 174 10.20 0.79 -6.49
C VAL A 174 11.13 -0.06 -7.36
N VAL A 175 11.77 0.57 -8.34
CA VAL A 175 12.80 -0.04 -9.20
C VAL A 175 14.11 0.68 -8.92
N LEU A 176 15.18 -0.06 -8.61
CA LEU A 176 16.51 0.46 -8.33
C LEU A 176 17.56 -0.20 -9.24
N GLY A 177 18.55 0.57 -9.67
CA GLY A 177 19.71 0.04 -10.38
C GLY A 177 19.43 -0.44 -11.80
N SER A 178 18.35 0.00 -12.44
CA SER A 178 18.04 -0.33 -13.83
C SER A 178 18.78 0.59 -14.81
N ASP A 179 18.55 0.43 -16.09
CA ASP A 179 19.05 1.29 -17.17
C ASP A 179 17.91 2.07 -17.86
N LEU A 180 18.26 2.95 -18.79
CA LEU A 180 17.30 3.81 -19.45
C LEU A 180 16.32 3.04 -20.35
N ASP A 181 16.77 1.99 -20.98
CA ASP A 181 15.97 1.23 -21.96
C ASP A 181 14.98 0.29 -21.28
N ASN A 182 15.29 -0.14 -20.07
CA ASN A 182 14.54 -1.16 -19.35
C ASN A 182 13.62 -0.61 -18.25
N ILE A 183 14.01 0.45 -17.53
CA ILE A 183 13.31 0.87 -16.30
C ILE A 183 11.79 1.07 -16.46
N TYR A 184 11.35 1.69 -17.54
CA TYR A 184 9.92 1.93 -17.76
C TYR A 184 9.21 0.71 -18.35
N ARG A 185 9.93 -0.12 -19.14
CA ARG A 185 9.42 -1.39 -19.61
C ARG A 185 9.17 -2.33 -18.43
N GLU A 186 10.15 -2.50 -17.56
CA GLU A 186 10.08 -3.31 -16.34
C GLU A 186 8.94 -2.83 -15.42
N ALA A 187 8.85 -1.51 -15.20
CA ALA A 187 7.79 -0.93 -14.38
C ALA A 187 6.39 -1.19 -14.97
N SER A 188 6.21 -1.04 -16.30
CA SER A 188 4.93 -1.28 -16.95
C SER A 188 4.55 -2.77 -16.91
N GLU A 189 5.48 -3.67 -17.20
CA GLU A 189 5.25 -5.13 -17.20
C GLU A 189 4.86 -5.64 -15.81
N ILE A 190 5.55 -5.19 -14.74
CA ILE A 190 5.25 -5.58 -13.36
C ILE A 190 3.88 -5.06 -12.94
N LEU A 191 3.54 -3.80 -13.24
CA LEU A 191 2.25 -3.22 -12.87
C LEU A 191 1.10 -3.81 -13.68
N ASP A 192 1.29 -4.04 -15.00
CA ASP A 192 0.30 -4.72 -15.83
C ASP A 192 0.03 -6.15 -15.29
N TRP A 193 1.10 -6.88 -14.91
CA TRP A 193 0.97 -8.20 -14.29
C TRP A 193 0.22 -8.12 -12.96
N ALA A 194 0.54 -7.16 -12.09
CA ALA A 194 -0.11 -7.04 -10.80
C ALA A 194 -1.62 -6.79 -10.95
N PHE A 195 -2.03 -5.86 -11.82
CA PHE A 195 -3.45 -5.60 -12.09
C PHE A 195 -4.19 -6.75 -12.82
N ALA A 196 -3.46 -7.60 -13.54
CA ALA A 196 -4.04 -8.77 -14.20
C ALA A 196 -4.16 -10.00 -13.29
N SER A 197 -3.27 -10.11 -12.29
CA SER A 197 -3.13 -11.31 -11.46
C SER A 197 -3.88 -11.24 -10.14
N PHE A 198 -4.17 -10.04 -9.63
CA PHE A 198 -4.85 -9.84 -8.36
C PHE A 198 -6.25 -9.27 -8.59
N SER A 199 -7.22 -9.77 -7.85
CA SER A 199 -8.62 -9.33 -7.93
C SER A 199 -9.35 -9.51 -6.61
N ASP A 200 -10.50 -8.87 -6.46
CA ASP A 200 -11.44 -9.16 -5.40
C ASP A 200 -12.00 -10.58 -5.60
N ARG A 201 -11.97 -11.38 -4.54
CA ARG A 201 -12.41 -12.78 -4.52
C ARG A 201 -13.33 -13.00 -3.33
N GLU A 202 -14.41 -13.74 -3.54
CA GLU A 202 -15.14 -14.35 -2.43
C GLU A 202 -14.31 -15.51 -1.89
N LEU A 203 -13.91 -15.42 -0.62
CA LEU A 203 -13.08 -16.40 0.07
C LEU A 203 -13.90 -17.39 0.87
N VAL A 204 -15.06 -16.97 1.33
CA VAL A 204 -16.01 -17.74 2.12
C VAL A 204 -17.42 -17.40 1.66
N ASP A 205 -18.19 -18.42 1.29
CA ASP A 205 -19.62 -18.33 1.08
C ASP A 205 -20.39 -18.71 2.35
N THR A 206 -21.72 -18.57 2.33
CA THR A 206 -22.58 -18.93 3.45
C THR A 206 -23.17 -20.34 3.38
N GLU A 207 -22.96 -21.05 2.27
CA GLU A 207 -23.61 -22.34 1.97
C GLU A 207 -22.69 -23.54 2.25
N THR A 208 -21.39 -23.32 2.27
CA THR A 208 -20.39 -24.37 2.50
C THR A 208 -20.00 -24.41 3.97
N PRO A 209 -20.10 -25.57 4.66
CA PRO A 209 -19.66 -25.67 6.05
C PRO A 209 -18.15 -25.46 6.15
N LEU A 210 -17.73 -24.57 7.05
CA LEU A 210 -16.33 -24.27 7.29
C LEU A 210 -15.67 -25.25 8.26
N THR A 211 -16.43 -25.74 9.24
CA THR A 211 -15.94 -26.67 10.25
C THR A 211 -17.12 -27.39 10.92
N THR A 212 -16.79 -28.35 11.80
CA THR A 212 -17.76 -28.97 12.68
C THR A 212 -17.35 -28.79 14.15
N ALA A 213 -18.33 -28.92 15.05
CA ALA A 213 -18.05 -28.92 16.50
C ALA A 213 -18.86 -30.03 17.19
N PRO A 214 -18.31 -30.66 18.26
CA PRO A 214 -18.99 -31.74 18.98
C PRO A 214 -20.31 -31.28 19.61
N LEU A 215 -21.38 -32.05 19.40
CA LEU A 215 -22.71 -31.80 19.91
C LEU A 215 -23.08 -32.81 21.00
N LYS A 216 -23.42 -32.33 22.20
CA LYS A 216 -23.86 -33.16 23.34
C LYS A 216 -25.37 -33.27 23.39
N LYS A 217 -25.88 -34.36 23.98
CA LYS A 217 -27.32 -34.62 24.24
C LYS A 217 -28.18 -34.69 22.95
N CYS A 218 -27.59 -35.04 21.84
CA CYS A 218 -28.29 -35.37 20.60
C CYS A 218 -27.84 -36.75 20.15
N ARG A 219 -28.76 -37.67 19.87
CA ARG A 219 -28.46 -39.01 19.41
C ARG A 219 -28.39 -39.11 17.89
N SER A 220 -29.12 -38.22 17.24
CA SER A 220 -29.18 -38.14 15.78
C SER A 220 -27.94 -37.55 15.13
N TYR A 221 -27.22 -36.72 15.90
CA TYR A 221 -26.03 -36.00 15.44
C TYR A 221 -24.95 -36.00 16.53
N GLU A 222 -23.71 -36.32 16.18
CA GLU A 222 -22.53 -36.25 17.05
C GLU A 222 -21.85 -34.88 16.97
N GLU A 223 -22.02 -34.19 15.85
CA GLU A 223 -21.41 -32.90 15.54
C GLU A 223 -22.46 -31.92 14.97
N VAL A 224 -22.19 -30.63 15.09
CA VAL A 224 -22.90 -29.55 14.43
C VAL A 224 -22.04 -28.98 13.32
N GLU A 225 -22.59 -28.86 12.11
CA GLU A 225 -21.94 -28.16 11.01
C GLU A 225 -22.07 -26.66 11.20
N LEU A 226 -20.96 -25.95 10.98
CA LEU A 226 -20.84 -24.52 11.17
C LEU A 226 -20.51 -23.80 9.86
N TYR A 227 -21.35 -22.84 9.53
CA TYR A 227 -21.33 -22.04 8.31
C TYR A 227 -20.98 -20.59 8.65
N ALA A 228 -20.43 -19.86 7.70
CA ALA A 228 -20.24 -18.43 7.88
C ALA A 228 -21.60 -17.70 7.89
N ALA A 229 -21.79 -16.80 8.83
CA ALA A 229 -23.00 -15.97 8.92
C ALA A 229 -23.12 -14.94 7.79
N ALA A 230 -22.00 -14.61 7.14
CA ALA A 230 -21.92 -13.69 6.00
C ALA A 230 -20.74 -14.09 5.11
N PRO A 231 -20.77 -13.75 3.80
CA PRO A 231 -19.64 -13.98 2.93
C PRO A 231 -18.44 -13.11 3.33
N VAL A 232 -17.22 -13.62 3.12
CA VAL A 232 -15.98 -12.87 3.34
C VAL A 232 -15.27 -12.75 2.01
N SER A 233 -14.92 -11.53 1.62
CA SER A 233 -14.14 -11.23 0.42
C SER A 233 -12.76 -10.70 0.79
N GLY A 234 -11.78 -10.93 -0.09
CA GLY A 234 -10.43 -10.40 0.03
C GLY A 234 -9.82 -10.13 -1.33
N TYR A 235 -8.81 -9.28 -1.36
CA TYR A 235 -8.07 -8.97 -2.58
C TYR A 235 -6.78 -9.79 -2.61
N GLY A 236 -6.61 -10.61 -3.66
CA GLY A 236 -5.46 -11.49 -3.76
C GLY A 236 -5.31 -12.18 -5.10
N HIS A 237 -4.23 -12.97 -5.23
CA HIS A 237 -3.95 -13.80 -6.40
C HIS A 237 -4.85 -15.05 -6.41
N ALA A 238 -5.14 -15.58 -7.60
CA ALA A 238 -5.99 -16.78 -7.73
C ALA A 238 -5.43 -18.01 -6.99
N ASP A 239 -4.11 -18.11 -6.88
CA ASP A 239 -3.43 -19.23 -6.22
C ASP A 239 -3.20 -19.03 -4.72
N ASP A 240 -3.53 -17.86 -4.15
CA ASP A 240 -3.39 -17.60 -2.73
C ASP A 240 -4.26 -18.54 -1.91
N LYS A 241 -3.67 -19.07 -0.83
CA LYS A 241 -4.33 -20.06 0.02
C LYS A 241 -5.22 -19.38 1.05
N VAL A 242 -6.47 -19.82 1.10
CA VAL A 242 -7.40 -19.46 2.18
C VAL A 242 -7.18 -20.43 3.34
N THR A 243 -6.96 -19.91 4.53
CA THR A 243 -6.83 -20.68 5.78
C THR A 243 -7.65 -20.04 6.88
N PHE A 244 -7.97 -20.84 7.92
CA PHE A 244 -8.86 -20.43 8.99
C PHE A 244 -8.25 -20.73 10.34
N THR A 245 -8.57 -19.90 11.32
CA THR A 245 -8.51 -20.24 12.75
C THR A 245 -9.90 -20.09 13.34
N TYR A 246 -10.23 -20.95 14.30
CA TYR A 246 -11.57 -21.02 14.86
C TYR A 246 -11.53 -20.77 16.36
N ASP A 247 -12.46 -19.94 16.84
CA ASP A 247 -12.79 -19.82 18.27
C ASP A 247 -14.22 -20.34 18.46
N LEU A 248 -14.36 -21.57 18.93
CA LEU A 248 -15.61 -22.30 19.02
C LEU A 248 -16.14 -22.30 20.46
N GLN A 249 -17.46 -22.21 20.60
CA GLN A 249 -18.14 -22.36 21.88
C GLN A 249 -17.82 -23.75 22.47
N GLU A 250 -17.35 -23.77 23.69
CA GLU A 250 -17.16 -25.01 24.43
C GLU A 250 -18.51 -25.64 24.84
N ASN A 251 -18.56 -26.98 24.84
CA ASN A 251 -19.68 -27.75 25.36
C ASN A 251 -21.05 -27.45 24.68
N ILE A 252 -21.07 -27.37 23.36
CA ILE A 252 -22.32 -27.23 22.59
C ILE A 252 -23.27 -28.40 22.94
N SER A 253 -24.48 -28.07 23.34
CA SER A 253 -25.46 -29.03 23.77
C SER A 253 -26.82 -28.77 23.12
N ALA A 254 -27.47 -29.83 22.57
CA ALA A 254 -28.83 -29.69 22.04
C ALA A 254 -29.80 -29.20 23.19
N THR A 255 -30.73 -28.29 22.95
CA THR A 255 -31.27 -27.84 21.67
C THR A 255 -30.51 -26.63 21.17
N VAL A 256 -30.02 -26.67 19.93
CA VAL A 256 -29.40 -25.56 19.21
C VAL A 256 -30.41 -25.14 18.13
N LYS A 257 -30.73 -23.86 18.05
CA LYS A 257 -31.66 -23.33 17.05
C LYS A 257 -30.95 -23.08 15.74
N ASP A 258 -31.69 -23.15 14.65
CA ASP A 258 -31.23 -22.64 13.34
C ASP A 258 -30.78 -21.18 13.45
N GLY A 259 -29.65 -20.84 12.84
CA GLY A 259 -29.00 -19.52 12.90
C GLY A 259 -28.29 -19.20 14.23
N ALA A 260 -28.17 -20.18 15.16
CA ALA A 260 -27.45 -19.94 16.41
C ALA A 260 -25.95 -19.71 16.15
N VAL A 261 -25.39 -18.64 16.72
CA VAL A 261 -23.95 -18.36 16.68
C VAL A 261 -23.24 -19.26 17.70
N LEU A 262 -22.29 -20.06 17.22
CA LEU A 262 -21.57 -21.06 18.05
C LEU A 262 -20.05 -20.85 18.04
N GLY A 263 -19.57 -19.78 17.48
CA GLY A 263 -18.16 -19.44 17.45
C GLY A 263 -17.88 -18.38 16.40
N THR A 264 -16.59 -18.17 16.14
CA THR A 264 -16.09 -17.29 15.08
C THR A 264 -14.99 -17.98 14.29
N ALA A 265 -14.86 -17.58 13.02
CA ALA A 265 -13.72 -17.94 12.16
C ALA A 265 -12.96 -16.69 11.79
N THR A 266 -11.63 -16.69 11.99
CA THR A 266 -10.74 -15.70 11.38
C THR A 266 -10.23 -16.24 10.06
N VAL A 267 -10.42 -15.49 9.00
CA VAL A 267 -10.08 -15.85 7.62
C VAL A 267 -8.75 -15.23 7.25
N TYR A 268 -7.85 -16.03 6.72
CA TYR A 268 -6.53 -15.60 6.24
C TYR A 268 -6.40 -15.90 4.75
N LEU A 269 -5.81 -14.96 4.02
CA LEU A 269 -5.41 -15.12 2.62
C LEU A 269 -3.88 -15.07 2.57
N ASP A 270 -3.26 -16.17 2.17
CA ASP A 270 -1.80 -16.38 2.16
C ASP A 270 -1.08 -15.97 3.46
N GLY A 271 -1.74 -16.24 4.61
CA GLY A 271 -1.23 -15.94 5.95
C GLY A 271 -1.52 -14.53 6.46
N TYR A 272 -2.13 -13.66 5.65
CA TYR A 272 -2.59 -12.34 6.07
C TYR A 272 -4.05 -12.38 6.51
N GLU A 273 -4.35 -11.82 7.67
CA GLU A 273 -5.72 -11.75 8.18
C GLU A 273 -6.56 -10.82 7.28
N VAL A 274 -7.69 -11.36 6.78
CA VAL A 274 -8.64 -10.64 5.95
C VAL A 274 -9.84 -10.14 6.77
N GLY A 275 -10.30 -10.96 7.70
CA GLY A 275 -11.43 -10.62 8.55
C GLY A 275 -11.90 -11.77 9.43
N THR A 276 -12.89 -11.49 10.27
CA THR A 276 -13.51 -12.47 11.16
C THR A 276 -15.02 -12.52 10.88
N VAL A 277 -15.57 -13.72 10.92
CA VAL A 277 -17.00 -13.97 10.67
C VAL A 277 -17.58 -14.89 11.73
N ASP A 278 -18.81 -14.65 12.15
CA ASP A 278 -19.56 -15.52 13.05
C ASP A 278 -19.85 -16.86 12.39
N LEU A 279 -19.80 -17.92 13.17
CA LEU A 279 -20.13 -19.27 12.76
C LEU A 279 -21.50 -19.65 13.26
N VAL A 280 -22.41 -19.98 12.33
CA VAL A 280 -23.80 -20.29 12.58
C VAL A 280 -24.18 -21.69 12.10
N THR A 281 -25.28 -22.23 12.63
CA THR A 281 -25.90 -23.45 12.10
C THR A 281 -26.95 -23.11 11.06
N HIS A 282 -27.19 -24.04 10.10
CA HIS A 282 -28.27 -23.94 9.11
C HIS A 282 -29.40 -24.92 9.37
N GLN A 283 -29.47 -25.48 10.58
CA GLN A 283 -30.57 -26.32 11.03
C GLN A 283 -30.72 -26.32 12.54
N GLU A 284 -31.91 -26.75 13.02
CA GLU A 284 -32.17 -26.96 14.43
C GLU A 284 -31.70 -28.35 14.86
N TYR A 285 -31.00 -28.45 15.98
CA TYR A 285 -30.57 -29.69 16.62
C TYR A 285 -31.34 -29.89 17.93
N VAL A 286 -32.31 -30.81 17.93
CA VAL A 286 -33.21 -31.05 19.07
C VAL A 286 -32.62 -32.09 20.02
N SER A 287 -32.80 -31.90 21.32
CA SER A 287 -32.36 -32.87 22.32
C SER A 287 -33.31 -34.06 22.40
N ASP A 288 -32.79 -35.25 22.08
CA ASP A 288 -33.52 -36.52 22.22
C ASP A 288 -33.77 -36.89 23.68
N PHE A 289 -33.02 -36.30 24.62
CA PHE A 289 -33.16 -36.55 26.05
C PHE A 289 -34.52 -36.11 26.62
N ARG A 290 -35.12 -35.04 26.07
CA ARG A 290 -36.48 -34.60 26.48
C ARG A 290 -37.56 -35.59 26.02
N THR A 291 -37.43 -36.12 24.83
CA THR A 291 -38.35 -37.07 24.24
C THR A 291 -38.28 -38.41 25.00
N ASP A 292 -37.06 -38.90 25.32
CA ASP A 292 -36.87 -40.11 26.10
C ASP A 292 -37.38 -39.98 27.53
N LEU A 293 -37.18 -38.82 28.20
CA LEU A 293 -37.69 -38.58 29.54
C LEU A 293 -39.22 -38.49 29.57
N GLN A 294 -39.82 -37.84 28.59
CA GLN A 294 -41.29 -37.78 28.45
C GLN A 294 -41.87 -39.17 28.14
N SER A 295 -41.23 -39.94 27.26
CA SER A 295 -41.67 -41.30 26.95
C SER A 295 -41.52 -42.25 28.14
N THR A 296 -40.45 -42.13 28.91
CA THR A 296 -40.21 -42.89 30.14
C THR A 296 -41.20 -42.52 31.24
N LEU A 297 -41.49 -41.24 31.42
CA LEU A 297 -42.52 -40.77 32.39
C LEU A 297 -43.94 -41.21 31.99
N LEU A 298 -44.27 -41.18 30.72
CA LEU A 298 -45.58 -41.72 30.21
C LEU A 298 -45.69 -43.20 30.40
N LEU A 299 -44.64 -43.98 30.17
CA LEU A 299 -44.62 -45.42 30.45
C LEU A 299 -44.73 -45.73 31.94
N MET A 300 -44.08 -44.97 32.81
CA MET A 300 -44.19 -45.08 34.25
C MET A 300 -45.62 -44.72 34.75
N ALA A 301 -46.23 -43.68 34.17
CA ALA A 301 -47.61 -43.30 34.50
C ALA A 301 -48.69 -44.33 34.03
N ALA A 302 -48.37 -45.14 33.00
CA ALA A 302 -49.25 -46.21 32.50
C ALA A 302 -49.14 -47.51 33.32
N LEU A 303 -48.13 -47.63 34.20
CA LEU A 303 -47.89 -48.78 35.09
C LEU A 303 -48.42 -48.56 36.52
N ILE A 304 -48.98 -47.41 36.82
CA ILE A 304 -49.67 -47.03 38.09
C ILE A 304 -51.15 -46.98 37.87
#